data_f3bd407d61631eb7eac589aaf2a27e55
#
_entry.id   f3bd407d61631eb7eac589aaf2a27e55
#
_cell.length_a   1.000
_cell.length_b   1.000
_cell.length_c   1.000
_cell.angle_alpha   90.00
_cell.angle_beta   90.00
_cell.angle_gamma   90.00
#
_symmetry.space_group_name_H-M   'P 1'
#
loop_
_entity.id
_entity.type
_entity.pdbx_description
1 polymer ?
#
loop_
_entity_poly.entity_id
_entity_poly.type
_entity_poly.pdbx_seq_one_letter_code
_entity_poly.pdbx_strand_id
1 'polypeptide(L)'
;MNKTDTLILEGGALRGVYTSGVLDALMELGIRIPNVVGVSAGSLNALSYLSRQPGRSRDINLNYVNDPRYMGPSHLLKTFSFFNFDFVFGELSHELVPFDYETFYKSEQSMWAVATDCRTGKAIFYHDKEMGEEFFTACRASCSMPLLCSMVKVGEDVCLDGGIASCIPLPEELPFPAGKLVVVLTRQKGFRKKGQGPAIDQMYRRRDRKS
;
A
#
# COMPACT_ATOMS: atom_id res chain seq x y z
N MET A 1 18.63 -9.25 -14.11
CA MET A 1 18.47 -8.94 -12.68
C MET A 1 18.69 -10.19 -11.86
N ASN A 2 19.25 -10.07 -10.67
CA ASN A 2 19.41 -11.19 -9.74
C ASN A 2 18.07 -11.49 -9.07
N LYS A 3 17.84 -12.76 -8.69
CA LYS A 3 16.58 -13.18 -8.02
C LYS A 3 16.28 -12.44 -6.69
N THR A 4 17.31 -11.84 -6.11
CA THR A 4 17.21 -11.07 -4.85
C THR A 4 17.09 -9.56 -5.05
N ASP A 5 17.13 -9.06 -6.30
CA ASP A 5 16.93 -7.63 -6.56
C ASP A 5 15.52 -7.22 -6.15
N THR A 6 15.42 -6.09 -5.47
CA THR A 6 14.19 -5.68 -4.78
C THR A 6 13.81 -4.24 -5.11
N LEU A 7 12.54 -4.03 -5.40
CA LEU A 7 11.92 -2.73 -5.59
C LEU A 7 11.12 -2.37 -4.33
N ILE A 8 11.46 -1.25 -3.71
CA ILE A 8 10.75 -0.72 -2.54
C ILE A 8 9.95 0.50 -2.97
N LEU A 9 8.66 0.49 -2.68
CA LEU A 9 7.71 1.54 -3.05
C LEU A 9 7.21 2.24 -1.77
N GLU A 10 7.68 3.48 -1.57
CA GLU A 10 7.28 4.31 -0.45
C GLU A 10 5.78 4.59 -0.47
N GLY A 11 5.15 4.60 0.72
CA GLY A 11 3.80 5.07 0.91
C GLY A 11 3.66 6.59 0.69
N GLY A 12 2.44 7.05 0.43
CA GLY A 12 2.28 8.48 0.19
C GLY A 12 0.88 8.94 -0.18
N ALA A 13 -0.14 8.10 0.01
CA ALA A 13 -1.49 8.39 -0.45
C ALA A 13 -1.49 8.87 -1.92
N LEU A 14 -2.13 10.00 -2.23
CA LEU A 14 -2.21 10.54 -3.61
C LEU A 14 -0.84 10.89 -4.24
N ARG A 15 0.23 11.04 -3.44
CA ARG A 15 1.58 11.20 -4.02
C ARG A 15 2.06 9.94 -4.75
N GLY A 16 1.43 8.80 -4.51
CA GLY A 16 1.65 7.55 -5.23
C GLY A 16 1.44 7.66 -6.74
N VAL A 17 0.81 8.72 -7.25
CA VAL A 17 0.73 8.97 -8.69
C VAL A 17 2.12 9.13 -9.34
N TYR A 18 3.12 9.63 -8.61
CA TYR A 18 4.51 9.64 -9.08
C TYR A 18 5.04 8.21 -9.22
N THR A 19 4.78 7.38 -8.21
CA THR A 19 5.17 5.96 -8.23
C THR A 19 4.53 5.23 -9.41
N SER A 20 3.24 5.50 -9.73
CA SER A 20 2.59 4.87 -10.88
C SER A 20 3.31 5.20 -12.20
N GLY A 21 3.73 6.45 -12.39
CA GLY A 21 4.49 6.85 -13.59
C GLY A 21 5.85 6.15 -13.71
N VAL A 22 6.56 5.96 -12.57
CA VAL A 22 7.82 5.19 -12.55
C VAL A 22 7.57 3.74 -12.93
N LEU A 23 6.51 3.12 -12.38
CA LEU A 23 6.17 1.73 -12.67
C LEU A 23 5.70 1.54 -14.11
N ASP A 24 4.94 2.49 -14.66
CA ASP A 24 4.55 2.50 -16.07
C ASP A 24 5.79 2.50 -16.98
N ALA A 25 6.77 3.37 -16.69
CA ALA A 25 8.02 3.40 -17.44
C ALA A 25 8.82 2.08 -17.31
N LEU A 26 8.86 1.46 -16.12
CA LEU A 26 9.49 0.15 -15.96
C LEU A 26 8.78 -0.93 -16.79
N MET A 27 7.44 -0.92 -16.83
CA MET A 27 6.66 -1.86 -17.64
C MET A 27 6.89 -1.67 -19.14
N GLU A 28 6.91 -0.41 -19.62
CA GLU A 28 7.20 -0.05 -21.02
C GLU A 28 8.60 -0.52 -21.45
N LEU A 29 9.58 -0.40 -20.57
CA LEU A 29 10.96 -0.88 -20.77
C LEU A 29 11.12 -2.40 -20.60
N GLY A 30 10.04 -3.13 -20.27
CA GLY A 30 10.11 -4.57 -20.00
C GLY A 30 10.90 -4.95 -18.75
N ILE A 31 11.15 -3.99 -17.85
CA ILE A 31 11.91 -4.21 -16.62
C ILE A 31 11.00 -4.85 -15.58
N ARG A 32 11.42 -6.01 -15.05
CA ARG A 32 10.72 -6.78 -14.02
C ARG A 32 11.65 -7.02 -12.86
N ILE A 33 11.46 -6.29 -11.77
CA ILE A 33 12.25 -6.49 -10.56
C ILE A 33 11.63 -7.64 -9.78
N PRO A 34 12.39 -8.71 -9.44
CA PRO A 34 11.83 -9.96 -8.90
C PRO A 34 11.02 -9.80 -7.63
N ASN A 35 11.49 -8.96 -6.70
CA ASN A 35 10.82 -8.74 -5.43
C ASN A 35 10.30 -7.31 -5.34
N VAL A 36 9.07 -7.14 -4.94
CA VAL A 36 8.43 -5.83 -4.80
C VAL A 36 7.86 -5.69 -3.39
N VAL A 37 8.30 -4.68 -2.68
CA VAL A 37 7.82 -4.36 -1.33
C VAL A 37 7.07 -3.04 -1.39
N GLY A 38 5.78 -3.08 -1.13
CA GLY A 38 4.91 -1.90 -1.18
C GLY A 38 4.42 -1.50 0.21
N VAL A 39 4.45 -0.20 0.49
CA VAL A 39 3.91 0.39 1.70
C VAL A 39 2.75 1.31 1.34
N SER A 40 1.58 1.13 1.95
CA SER A 40 0.43 2.01 1.72
C SER A 40 0.09 2.14 0.22
N ALA A 41 -0.01 3.35 -0.34
CA ALA A 41 -0.21 3.56 -1.77
C ALA A 41 0.82 2.84 -2.64
N GLY A 42 2.03 2.58 -2.13
CA GLY A 42 3.04 1.76 -2.81
C GLY A 42 2.58 0.32 -3.03
N SER A 43 1.83 -0.28 -2.10
CA SER A 43 1.26 -1.62 -2.27
C SER A 43 0.20 -1.66 -3.37
N LEU A 44 -0.69 -0.65 -3.44
CA LEU A 44 -1.69 -0.56 -4.51
C LEU A 44 -1.07 -0.37 -5.90
N ASN A 45 -0.01 0.43 -5.99
CA ASN A 45 0.74 0.62 -7.22
C ASN A 45 1.47 -0.68 -7.66
N ALA A 46 2.02 -1.43 -6.69
CA ALA A 46 2.66 -2.71 -6.95
C ALA A 46 1.70 -3.74 -7.58
N LEU A 47 0.43 -3.76 -7.18
CA LEU A 47 -0.59 -4.63 -7.79
C LEU A 47 -0.66 -4.41 -9.31
N SER A 48 -0.75 -3.15 -9.77
CA SER A 48 -0.80 -2.82 -11.21
C SER A 48 0.50 -3.18 -11.93
N TYR A 49 1.64 -3.08 -11.25
CA TYR A 49 2.93 -3.46 -11.82
C TYR A 49 3.08 -4.97 -12.01
N LEU A 50 2.66 -5.79 -11.04
CA LEU A 50 2.71 -7.24 -11.14
C LEU A 50 1.66 -7.78 -12.13
N SER A 51 0.48 -7.16 -12.19
CA SER A 51 -0.58 -7.49 -13.17
C SER A 51 -0.30 -6.93 -14.57
N ARG A 52 0.80 -6.18 -14.76
CA ARG A 52 1.22 -5.59 -16.04
C ARG A 52 0.15 -4.71 -16.69
N GLN A 53 -0.44 -3.87 -15.90
CA GLN A 53 -1.47 -2.93 -16.34
C GLN A 53 -0.93 -1.49 -16.31
N PRO A 54 -0.14 -1.06 -17.33
CA PRO A 54 0.37 0.30 -17.40
C PRO A 54 -0.80 1.30 -17.44
N GLY A 55 -0.63 2.42 -16.75
CA GLY A 55 -1.65 3.46 -16.64
C GLY A 55 -2.75 3.18 -15.61
N ARG A 56 -3.00 1.93 -15.21
CA ARG A 56 -4.12 1.58 -14.33
C ARG A 56 -4.12 2.39 -13.02
N SER A 57 -3.01 2.39 -12.29
CA SER A 57 -2.91 3.13 -11.02
C SER A 57 -3.03 4.64 -11.22
N ARG A 58 -2.46 5.19 -12.29
CA ARG A 58 -2.60 6.60 -12.67
C ARG A 58 -4.08 6.93 -12.92
N ASP A 59 -4.76 6.14 -13.73
CA ASP A 59 -6.14 6.39 -14.14
C ASP A 59 -7.10 6.32 -12.95
N ILE A 60 -6.89 5.38 -12.02
CA ILE A 60 -7.63 5.35 -10.76
C ILE A 60 -7.40 6.65 -9.97
N ASN A 61 -6.16 7.07 -9.78
CA ASN A 61 -5.86 8.25 -8.99
C ASN A 61 -6.39 9.55 -9.64
N LEU A 62 -6.32 9.68 -10.96
CA LEU A 62 -6.73 10.90 -11.65
C LEU A 62 -8.24 10.99 -11.85
N ASN A 63 -8.90 9.87 -12.17
CA ASN A 63 -10.30 9.88 -12.54
C ASN A 63 -11.25 9.73 -11.34
N TYR A 64 -10.80 9.07 -10.26
CA TYR A 64 -11.66 8.76 -9.10
C TYR A 64 -11.31 9.55 -7.84
N VAL A 65 -10.27 10.39 -7.83
CA VAL A 65 -9.93 11.20 -6.64
C VAL A 65 -11.09 12.09 -6.16
N ASN A 66 -11.94 12.54 -7.07
CA ASN A 66 -13.11 13.37 -6.78
C ASN A 66 -14.43 12.56 -6.74
N ASP A 67 -14.38 11.25 -6.96
CA ASP A 67 -15.57 10.40 -6.88
C ASP A 67 -15.95 10.17 -5.41
N PRO A 68 -17.18 10.55 -4.99
CA PRO A 68 -17.62 10.38 -3.61
C PRO A 68 -17.71 8.90 -3.19
N ARG A 69 -17.71 7.95 -4.12
CA ARG A 69 -17.64 6.51 -3.80
C ARG A 69 -16.23 6.08 -3.40
N TYR A 70 -15.18 6.77 -3.88
CA TYR A 70 -13.77 6.44 -3.61
C TYR A 70 -13.31 6.96 -2.26
N MET A 71 -13.51 8.26 -2.01
CA MET A 71 -13.11 8.89 -0.75
C MET A 71 -13.98 10.08 -0.41
N GLY A 72 -14.10 10.38 0.88
CA GLY A 72 -14.80 11.58 1.31
C GLY A 72 -15.24 11.54 2.78
N PRO A 73 -15.63 12.70 3.33
CA PRO A 73 -16.05 12.81 4.73
C PRO A 73 -17.34 12.04 5.04
N SER A 74 -18.17 11.76 4.04
CA SER A 74 -19.40 10.96 4.20
C SER A 74 -19.11 9.52 4.65
N HIS A 75 -17.96 8.96 4.25
CA HIS A 75 -17.55 7.62 4.66
C HIS A 75 -17.11 7.59 6.13
N LEU A 76 -16.48 8.67 6.64
CA LEU A 76 -16.12 8.76 8.06
C LEU A 76 -17.33 8.60 8.99
N LEU A 77 -18.50 9.11 8.58
CA LEU A 77 -19.74 9.00 9.36
C LEU A 77 -20.37 7.60 9.29
N LYS A 78 -20.19 6.89 8.17
CA LYS A 78 -20.82 5.58 7.93
C LYS A 78 -19.93 4.41 8.33
N THR A 79 -18.65 4.46 8.00
CA THR A 79 -17.72 3.33 8.10
C THR A 79 -16.46 3.64 8.93
N PHE A 80 -16.37 4.84 9.52
CA PHE A 80 -15.19 5.32 10.22
C PHE A 80 -13.92 5.31 9.35
N SER A 81 -14.10 5.38 8.02
CA SER A 81 -13.00 5.36 7.06
C SER A 81 -13.21 6.49 6.04
N PHE A 82 -12.16 7.28 5.77
CA PHE A 82 -12.18 8.32 4.74
C PHE A 82 -12.12 7.72 3.33
N PHE A 83 -11.38 6.61 3.17
CA PHE A 83 -11.28 5.85 1.94
C PHE A 83 -12.27 4.69 1.97
N ASN A 84 -12.97 4.48 0.87
CA ASN A 84 -13.86 3.35 0.70
C ASN A 84 -13.13 2.20 -0.01
N PHE A 85 -12.44 1.38 0.75
CA PHE A 85 -11.72 0.23 0.19
C PHE A 85 -12.65 -0.86 -0.35
N ASP A 86 -13.90 -0.94 0.12
CA ASP A 86 -14.89 -1.85 -0.46
C ASP A 86 -15.22 -1.46 -1.90
N PHE A 87 -15.28 -0.16 -2.20
CA PHE A 87 -15.38 0.32 -3.57
C PHE A 87 -14.12 0.04 -4.38
N VAL A 88 -12.92 0.29 -3.79
CA VAL A 88 -11.64 0.11 -4.50
C VAL A 88 -11.40 -1.35 -4.90
N PHE A 89 -11.60 -2.29 -3.98
CA PHE A 89 -11.39 -3.72 -4.23
C PHE A 89 -12.65 -4.41 -4.78
N GLY A 90 -13.80 -3.76 -4.78
CA GLY A 90 -15.06 -4.22 -5.35
C GLY A 90 -15.34 -3.64 -6.74
N GLU A 91 -16.36 -2.79 -6.86
CA GLU A 91 -16.85 -2.23 -8.13
C GLU A 91 -15.73 -1.63 -9.00
N LEU A 92 -14.81 -0.86 -8.40
CA LEU A 92 -13.72 -0.24 -9.14
C LEU A 92 -12.82 -1.29 -9.81
N SER A 93 -12.41 -2.33 -9.09
CA SER A 93 -11.47 -3.34 -9.58
C SER A 93 -12.13 -4.47 -10.37
N HIS A 94 -13.44 -4.63 -10.30
CA HIS A 94 -14.15 -5.66 -11.07
C HIS A 94 -14.81 -5.10 -12.33
N GLU A 95 -15.29 -3.84 -12.31
CA GLU A 95 -16.16 -3.30 -13.37
C GLU A 95 -15.57 -2.05 -14.02
N LEU A 96 -15.17 -1.04 -13.23
CA LEU A 96 -14.84 0.29 -13.76
C LEU A 96 -13.41 0.40 -14.30
N VAL A 97 -12.45 -0.20 -13.58
CA VAL A 97 -11.03 -0.30 -13.97
C VAL A 97 -10.57 -1.73 -13.63
N PRO A 98 -10.96 -2.72 -14.43
CA PRO A 98 -10.76 -4.12 -14.11
C PRO A 98 -9.30 -4.46 -13.77
N PHE A 99 -9.13 -5.27 -12.73
CA PHE A 99 -7.84 -5.78 -12.33
C PHE A 99 -7.59 -7.15 -12.98
N ASP A 100 -6.42 -7.34 -13.57
CA ASP A 100 -6.03 -8.61 -14.17
C ASP A 100 -5.48 -9.58 -13.12
N TYR A 101 -6.39 -10.26 -12.44
CA TYR A 101 -6.07 -11.27 -11.42
C TYR A 101 -5.26 -12.41 -12.01
N GLU A 102 -5.56 -12.83 -13.24
CA GLU A 102 -4.86 -13.95 -13.88
C GLU A 102 -3.39 -13.65 -14.08
N THR A 103 -3.07 -12.49 -14.67
CA THR A 103 -1.68 -12.05 -14.86
C THR A 103 -0.98 -11.85 -13.53
N PHE A 104 -1.67 -11.28 -12.52
CA PHE A 104 -1.11 -11.09 -11.17
C PHE A 104 -0.70 -12.43 -10.55
N TYR A 105 -1.60 -13.42 -10.51
CA TYR A 105 -1.32 -14.72 -9.89
C TYR A 105 -0.27 -15.53 -10.66
N LYS A 106 -0.19 -15.37 -11.99
CA LYS A 106 0.84 -16.01 -12.84
C LYS A 106 2.18 -15.30 -12.83
N SER A 107 2.27 -14.12 -12.19
CA SER A 107 3.52 -13.38 -12.11
C SER A 107 4.61 -14.19 -11.40
N GLU A 108 5.81 -14.24 -11.99
CA GLU A 108 7.00 -14.82 -11.34
C GLU A 108 7.61 -13.88 -10.29
N GLN A 109 7.16 -12.62 -10.26
CA GLN A 109 7.57 -11.65 -9.24
C GLN A 109 6.86 -11.97 -7.92
N SER A 110 7.53 -11.70 -6.82
CA SER A 110 6.98 -11.80 -5.47
C SER A 110 6.64 -10.40 -4.95
N MET A 111 5.54 -10.28 -4.23
CA MET A 111 5.11 -9.02 -3.65
C MET A 111 4.91 -9.14 -2.14
N TRP A 112 5.38 -8.14 -1.41
CA TRP A 112 5.10 -7.97 0.02
C TRP A 112 4.35 -6.68 0.26
N ALA A 113 3.20 -6.76 0.93
CA ALA A 113 2.49 -5.62 1.46
C ALA A 113 2.90 -5.41 2.92
N VAL A 114 3.32 -4.18 3.25
CA VAL A 114 3.78 -3.86 4.60
C VAL A 114 2.63 -3.23 5.37
N ALA A 115 2.29 -3.80 6.53
CA ALA A 115 1.34 -3.24 7.47
C ALA A 115 1.97 -3.08 8.87
N THR A 116 1.31 -2.38 9.77
CA THR A 116 1.73 -2.22 11.16
C THR A 116 0.81 -3.02 12.06
N ASP A 117 1.35 -3.97 12.84
CA ASP A 117 0.60 -4.66 13.90
C ASP A 117 0.25 -3.67 15.00
N CYS A 118 -1.04 -3.49 15.26
CA CYS A 118 -1.54 -2.56 16.28
C CYS A 118 -1.21 -2.99 17.72
N ARG A 119 -0.89 -4.26 17.95
CA ARG A 119 -0.54 -4.79 19.29
C ARG A 119 0.90 -4.52 19.66
N THR A 120 1.80 -4.63 18.68
CA THR A 120 3.25 -4.56 18.91
C THR A 120 3.88 -3.28 18.37
N GLY A 121 3.21 -2.58 17.45
CA GLY A 121 3.74 -1.42 16.72
C GLY A 121 4.81 -1.78 15.70
N LYS A 122 5.03 -3.06 15.41
CA LYS A 122 6.04 -3.54 14.46
C LYS A 122 5.47 -3.70 13.07
N ALA A 123 6.35 -3.60 12.07
CA ALA A 123 6.00 -3.91 10.69
C ALA A 123 5.78 -5.43 10.51
N ILE A 124 4.74 -5.77 9.75
CA ILE A 124 4.48 -7.11 9.24
C ILE A 124 4.57 -7.06 7.72
N PHE A 125 5.22 -8.07 7.13
CA PHE A 125 5.38 -8.21 5.69
C PHE A 125 4.53 -9.39 5.22
N TYR A 126 3.44 -9.09 4.53
CA TYR A 126 2.53 -10.09 3.97
C TYR A 126 2.94 -10.45 2.55
N HIS A 127 3.09 -11.75 2.27
CA HIS A 127 3.60 -12.27 1.01
C HIS A 127 2.47 -12.79 0.10
N ASP A 128 2.41 -12.31 -1.14
CA ASP A 128 1.35 -12.65 -2.09
C ASP A 128 1.27 -14.16 -2.40
N LYS A 129 2.43 -14.83 -2.49
CA LYS A 129 2.48 -16.26 -2.82
C LYS A 129 1.99 -17.19 -1.69
N GLU A 130 1.90 -16.67 -0.46
CA GLU A 130 1.48 -17.43 0.71
C GLU A 130 0.00 -17.21 1.06
N MET A 131 -0.58 -16.09 0.66
CA MET A 131 -1.89 -15.63 1.13
C MET A 131 -3.04 -15.80 0.13
N GLY A 132 -2.75 -15.99 -1.15
CA GLY A 132 -3.81 -16.05 -2.16
C GLY A 132 -4.69 -14.79 -2.16
N GLU A 133 -6.02 -14.96 -2.13
CA GLU A 133 -6.97 -13.84 -2.14
C GLU A 133 -6.90 -12.96 -0.90
N GLU A 134 -6.52 -13.50 0.26
CA GLU A 134 -6.38 -12.73 1.51
C GLU A 134 -5.30 -11.65 1.40
N PHE A 135 -4.38 -11.77 0.45
CA PHE A 135 -3.37 -10.75 0.17
C PHE A 135 -3.95 -9.37 -0.14
N PHE A 136 -5.11 -9.29 -0.79
CA PHE A 136 -5.77 -7.99 -1.03
C PHE A 136 -6.27 -7.35 0.28
N THR A 137 -6.63 -8.16 1.28
CA THR A 137 -6.94 -7.66 2.63
C THR A 137 -5.67 -7.10 3.31
N ALA A 138 -4.51 -7.74 3.11
CA ALA A 138 -3.24 -7.20 3.58
C ALA A 138 -2.87 -5.86 2.87
N CYS A 139 -3.13 -5.73 1.56
CA CYS A 139 -2.97 -4.47 0.85
C CYS A 139 -3.90 -3.37 1.40
N ARG A 140 -5.15 -3.72 1.72
CA ARG A 140 -6.09 -2.82 2.39
C ARG A 140 -5.55 -2.37 3.75
N ALA A 141 -5.04 -3.30 4.57
CA ALA A 141 -4.43 -3.01 5.86
C ALA A 141 -3.24 -2.06 5.72
N SER A 142 -2.36 -2.34 4.74
CA SER A 142 -1.21 -1.50 4.40
C SER A 142 -1.59 -0.04 4.10
N CYS A 143 -2.81 0.21 3.60
CA CYS A 143 -3.32 1.54 3.25
C CYS A 143 -4.23 2.17 4.33
N SER A 144 -4.48 1.47 5.43
CA SER A 144 -5.42 1.92 6.47
C SER A 144 -4.78 2.92 7.42
N MET A 145 -4.80 4.20 7.02
CA MET A 145 -4.19 5.29 7.78
C MET A 145 -4.91 5.51 9.13
N PRO A 146 -4.16 5.69 10.21
CA PRO A 146 -4.70 6.04 11.51
C PRO A 146 -5.60 7.27 11.45
N LEU A 147 -6.68 7.28 12.24
CA LEU A 147 -7.71 8.31 12.29
C LEU A 147 -8.55 8.48 11.03
N LEU A 148 -8.06 8.06 9.87
CA LEU A 148 -8.76 8.14 8.59
C LEU A 148 -9.37 6.81 8.14
N CYS A 149 -8.95 5.69 8.73
CA CYS A 149 -9.45 4.36 8.40
C CYS A 149 -9.62 3.52 9.68
N SER A 150 -10.52 2.54 9.61
CA SER A 150 -10.63 1.50 10.62
C SER A 150 -9.44 0.54 10.55
N MET A 151 -9.11 -0.09 11.67
CA MET A 151 -8.17 -1.20 11.72
C MET A 151 -8.68 -2.36 10.87
N VAL A 152 -7.79 -3.09 10.23
CA VAL A 152 -8.10 -4.23 9.37
C VAL A 152 -7.54 -5.51 10.01
N LYS A 153 -8.38 -6.53 10.11
CA LYS A 153 -7.94 -7.86 10.53
C LYS A 153 -7.39 -8.62 9.32
N VAL A 154 -6.17 -9.15 9.45
CA VAL A 154 -5.50 -10.00 8.46
C VAL A 154 -5.06 -11.27 9.19
N GLY A 155 -5.73 -12.40 8.94
CA GLY A 155 -5.56 -13.58 9.77
C GLY A 155 -5.85 -13.28 11.25
N GLU A 156 -4.87 -13.48 12.11
CA GLU A 156 -4.95 -13.16 13.54
C GLU A 156 -4.44 -11.76 13.90
N ASP A 157 -3.85 -11.04 12.94
CA ASP A 157 -3.27 -9.72 13.17
C ASP A 157 -4.32 -8.62 13.00
N VAL A 158 -4.20 -7.57 13.82
CA VAL A 158 -4.99 -6.34 13.71
C VAL A 158 -4.06 -5.23 13.25
N CYS A 159 -4.30 -4.70 12.06
CA CYS A 159 -3.33 -3.91 11.35
C CYS A 159 -3.84 -2.51 10.98
N LEU A 160 -2.88 -1.60 10.85
CA LEU A 160 -2.99 -0.28 10.26
C LEU A 160 -1.89 -0.07 9.21
N ASP A 161 -1.88 1.14 8.60
CA ASP A 161 -0.94 1.54 7.54
C ASP A 161 0.53 1.22 7.89
N GLY A 162 1.22 0.57 6.95
CA GLY A 162 2.61 0.17 7.12
C GLY A 162 3.58 1.33 7.34
N GLY A 163 3.24 2.52 6.85
CA GLY A 163 4.05 3.71 7.02
C GLY A 163 4.14 4.24 8.47
N ILE A 164 3.44 3.62 9.43
CA ILE A 164 3.59 3.89 10.86
C ILE A 164 4.88 3.26 11.37
N ALA A 165 5.07 1.97 11.11
CA ALA A 165 6.22 1.20 11.58
C ALA A 165 7.42 1.32 10.63
N SER A 166 7.20 1.20 9.32
CA SER A 166 8.26 1.24 8.31
C SER A 166 7.74 1.83 7.00
N CYS A 167 7.95 3.12 6.76
CA CYS A 167 7.51 3.80 5.53
C CYS A 167 8.40 3.51 4.32
N ILE A 168 9.66 3.15 4.55
CA ILE A 168 10.67 2.73 3.58
C ILE A 168 11.46 1.61 4.26
N PRO A 169 11.07 0.34 4.07
CA PRO A 169 11.74 -0.79 4.71
C PRO A 169 13.24 -0.82 4.41
N LEU A 170 14.05 -0.96 5.45
CA LEU A 170 15.49 -1.10 5.33
C LEU A 170 15.86 -2.56 5.04
N PRO A 171 17.05 -2.84 4.47
CA PRO A 171 17.47 -4.20 4.13
C PRO A 171 17.35 -5.20 5.28
N GLU A 172 17.66 -4.76 6.50
CA GLU A 172 17.59 -5.57 7.73
C GLU A 172 16.17 -5.84 8.24
N GLU A 173 15.18 -5.10 7.75
CA GLU A 173 13.76 -5.30 8.09
C GLU A 173 13.08 -6.30 7.15
N LEU A 174 13.69 -6.57 5.97
CA LEU A 174 13.07 -7.44 4.97
C LEU A 174 13.06 -8.90 5.43
N PRO A 175 11.98 -9.65 5.19
CA PRO A 175 11.87 -11.05 5.59
C PRO A 175 12.68 -12.01 4.70
N PHE A 176 13.48 -11.47 3.78
CA PHE A 176 14.32 -12.22 2.84
C PHE A 176 15.62 -11.47 2.56
N PRO A 177 16.69 -12.17 2.14
CA PRO A 177 17.95 -11.53 1.73
C PRO A 177 17.75 -10.68 0.48
N ALA A 178 17.97 -9.37 0.58
CA ALA A 178 17.87 -8.45 -0.54
C ALA A 178 19.22 -8.28 -1.26
N GLY A 179 19.18 -8.27 -2.58
CA GLY A 179 20.31 -7.92 -3.44
C GLY A 179 20.37 -6.41 -3.67
N LYS A 180 20.35 -6.00 -4.95
CA LYS A 180 20.26 -4.57 -5.29
C LYS A 180 18.89 -4.02 -4.90
N LEU A 181 18.87 -2.89 -4.20
CA LEU A 181 17.65 -2.16 -3.88
C LEU A 181 17.41 -1.03 -4.87
N VAL A 182 16.20 -0.97 -5.40
CA VAL A 182 15.66 0.18 -6.12
C VAL A 182 14.55 0.76 -5.27
N VAL A 183 14.67 2.02 -4.86
CA VAL A 183 13.69 2.66 -3.97
C VAL A 183 13.00 3.78 -4.71
N VAL A 184 11.66 3.74 -4.80
CA VAL A 184 10.84 4.81 -5.37
C VAL A 184 10.27 5.63 -4.23
N LEU A 185 10.73 6.89 -4.15
CA LEU A 185 10.30 7.83 -3.12
C LEU A 185 9.15 8.71 -3.64
N THR A 186 8.21 9.02 -2.75
CA THR A 186 7.09 9.94 -3.02
C THR A 186 7.38 11.36 -2.55
N ARG A 187 8.58 11.61 -2.01
CA ARG A 187 9.07 12.91 -1.54
C ARG A 187 10.38 13.25 -2.21
N GLN A 188 10.65 14.55 -2.32
CA GLN A 188 11.93 15.04 -2.84
C GLN A 188 13.09 14.65 -1.92
N LYS A 189 14.29 14.50 -2.52
CA LYS A 189 15.52 14.24 -1.77
C LYS A 189 15.73 15.27 -0.65
N GLY A 190 16.07 14.79 0.54
CA GLY A 190 16.31 15.64 1.71
C GLY A 190 15.05 16.02 2.49
N PHE A 191 13.86 15.60 2.07
CA PHE A 191 12.66 15.79 2.89
C PHE A 191 12.81 15.06 4.23
N ARG A 192 12.53 15.79 5.34
CA ARG A 192 12.41 15.22 6.67
C ARG A 192 11.03 15.49 7.22
N LYS A 193 10.37 14.42 7.66
CA LYS A 193 9.06 14.51 8.31
C LYS A 193 9.23 15.27 9.63
N LYS A 194 8.48 16.34 9.82
CA LYS A 194 8.38 17.00 11.12
C LYS A 194 7.61 16.10 12.08
N GLY A 195 8.03 16.07 13.35
CA GLY A 195 7.30 15.35 14.40
C GLY A 195 5.84 15.77 14.46
N GLN A 196 4.96 14.85 14.81
CA GLN A 196 3.54 15.15 15.01
C GLN A 196 3.41 16.00 16.28
N GLY A 197 2.56 17.01 16.25
CA GLY A 197 2.37 17.89 17.39
C GLY A 197 1.58 17.20 18.53
N PRO A 198 1.69 17.72 19.77
CA PRO A 198 1.08 17.10 20.97
C PRO A 198 -0.44 16.91 20.87
N ALA A 199 -1.13 17.66 20.02
CA ALA A 199 -2.57 17.50 19.79
C ALA A 199 -2.91 16.14 19.13
N ILE A 200 -2.08 15.64 18.24
CA ILE A 200 -2.27 14.33 17.59
C ILE A 200 -2.01 13.21 18.60
N ASP A 201 -0.94 13.32 19.40
CA ASP A 201 -0.66 12.36 20.48
C ASP A 201 -1.82 12.26 21.47
N GLN A 202 -2.46 13.40 21.79
CA GLN A 202 -3.61 13.43 22.69
C GLN A 202 -4.86 12.78 22.06
N MET A 203 -5.07 12.90 20.74
CA MET A 203 -6.16 12.22 20.02
C MET A 203 -5.99 10.71 20.06
N TYR A 204 -4.76 10.19 19.87
CA TYR A 204 -4.48 8.74 19.97
C TYR A 204 -4.77 8.22 21.38
N ARG A 205 -4.25 8.88 22.43
CA ARG A 205 -4.48 8.50 23.84
C ARG A 205 -5.95 8.50 24.26
N ARG A 206 -6.80 9.33 23.62
CA ARG A 206 -8.25 9.36 23.88
C ARG A 206 -8.99 8.20 23.19
N ARG A 207 -8.49 7.73 22.07
CA ARG A 207 -9.09 6.63 21.31
C ARG A 207 -8.79 5.29 21.96
N ASP A 208 -7.55 5.08 22.41
CA ASP A 208 -7.12 3.87 23.13
C ASP A 208 -7.87 3.63 24.45
N ARG A 209 -8.42 4.70 25.06
CA ARG A 209 -9.22 4.58 26.30
C ARG A 209 -10.68 4.20 26.07
N LYS A 210 -11.13 4.09 24.82
CA LYS A 210 -12.52 3.75 24.43
C LYS A 210 -12.64 2.41 23.72
N SER A 211 -11.53 1.75 23.40
CA SER A 211 -11.40 0.38 22.93
C SER A 211 -11.02 -0.56 24.08
#